data_85991293a6f26a2ec52cc6397fee79eb
#
_entry.id   85991293a6f26a2ec52cc6397fee79eb
#
_cell.length_a   1.000
_cell.length_b   1.000
_cell.length_c   1.000
_cell.angle_alpha   90.00
_cell.angle_beta   90.00
_cell.angle_gamma   90.00
#
_symmetry.space_group_name_H-M   'P 1'
#
loop_
_entity.id
_entity.type
_entity.pdbx_description
1 polymer ?
#
loop_
_entity_poly.entity_id
_entity_poly.type
_entity_poly.pdbx_seq_one_letter_code
_entity_poly.pdbx_strand_id
1 'polypeptide(L)'
;MNITVYLGANEGNDPRLRKSVEELGTWIGSSGNALVYGGSKSGLMGAIADSVLQAGGEVTGIEPQFFIENELQHDGLTKLIVTKDMSERKAKMIELGDAFIAFPGGTGTLEEIAEVMSKVSLKHMNAPCILYNLNGYYDDLKALLAKMIDKGLSSKERQEGIYFAENLDEIKRILNEE
;
A
#
# COMPACT_ATOMS: atom_id res chain seq x y z
N MET A 1 -13.28 5.20 -3.56
CA MET A 1 -12.14 4.63 -4.33
C MET A 1 -11.62 3.37 -3.66
N ASN A 2 -10.92 2.55 -4.41
CA ASN A 2 -10.18 1.40 -3.88
C ASN A 2 -8.73 1.82 -3.59
N ILE A 3 -8.32 1.78 -2.33
CA ILE A 3 -6.96 2.12 -1.93
C ILE A 3 -6.18 0.82 -1.72
N THR A 4 -5.19 0.59 -2.58
CA THR A 4 -4.27 -0.54 -2.41
C THR A 4 -3.19 -0.17 -1.42
N VAL A 5 -3.07 -0.94 -0.33
CA VAL A 5 -2.03 -0.75 0.69
C VAL A 5 -1.07 -1.92 0.69
N TYR A 6 0.18 -1.62 0.42
CA TYR A 6 1.30 -2.56 0.52
C TYR A 6 1.95 -2.44 1.90
N LEU A 7 2.00 -3.54 2.62
CA LEU A 7 2.60 -3.63 3.95
C LEU A 7 2.95 -5.08 4.27
N GLY A 8 3.84 -5.26 5.26
CA GLY A 8 4.21 -6.59 5.73
C GLY A 8 3.36 -7.09 6.90
N ALA A 9 3.45 -8.38 7.17
CA ALA A 9 2.83 -9.00 8.34
C ALA A 9 3.56 -8.69 9.66
N ASN A 10 4.85 -8.34 9.60
CA ASN A 10 5.65 -8.05 10.79
C ASN A 10 5.23 -6.73 11.43
N GLU A 11 5.12 -6.73 12.76
CA GLU A 11 4.76 -5.52 13.52
C GLU A 11 5.91 -4.52 13.66
N GLY A 12 7.14 -4.95 13.38
CA GLY A 12 8.33 -4.14 13.59
C GLY A 12 8.66 -3.97 15.08
N ASN A 13 9.58 -3.05 15.36
CA ASN A 13 10.02 -2.74 16.73
C ASN A 13 9.61 -1.32 17.20
N ASP A 14 8.86 -0.60 16.38
CA ASP A 14 8.31 0.72 16.71
C ASP A 14 6.79 0.58 16.98
N PRO A 15 6.33 0.75 18.23
CA PRO A 15 4.91 0.60 18.58
C PRO A 15 3.99 1.62 17.89
N ARG A 16 4.56 2.71 17.35
CA ARG A 16 3.80 3.71 16.59
C ARG A 16 3.31 3.16 15.24
N LEU A 17 3.97 2.14 14.67
CA LEU A 17 3.56 1.52 13.41
C LEU A 17 2.15 0.95 13.51
N ARG A 18 1.87 0.19 14.58
CA ARG A 18 0.54 -0.40 14.78
C ARG A 18 -0.54 0.68 14.89
N LYS A 19 -0.30 1.70 15.70
CA LYS A 19 -1.25 2.82 15.85
C LYS A 19 -1.52 3.51 14.51
N SER A 20 -0.46 3.81 13.74
CA SER A 20 -0.58 4.51 12.46
C SER A 20 -1.29 3.67 11.38
N VAL A 21 -1.09 2.35 11.36
CA VAL A 21 -1.81 1.48 10.42
C VAL A 21 -3.28 1.35 10.78
N GLU A 22 -3.62 1.32 12.09
CA GLU A 22 -5.01 1.30 12.57
C GLU A 22 -5.73 2.63 12.26
N GLU A 23 -5.05 3.77 12.43
CA GLU A 23 -5.58 5.09 12.04
C GLU A 23 -5.82 5.17 10.52
N LEU A 24 -4.89 4.67 9.70
CA LEU A 24 -5.04 4.60 8.24
C LEU A 24 -6.24 3.73 7.86
N GLY A 25 -6.37 2.53 8.44
CA GLY A 25 -7.48 1.63 8.19
C GLY A 25 -8.83 2.22 8.60
N THR A 26 -8.90 2.83 9.79
CA THR A 26 -10.11 3.50 10.28
C THR A 26 -10.55 4.63 9.34
N TRP A 27 -9.59 5.43 8.86
CA TRP A 27 -9.90 6.48 7.89
C TRP A 27 -10.40 5.90 6.56
N ILE A 28 -9.73 4.88 6.00
CA ILE A 28 -10.18 4.23 4.75
C ILE A 28 -11.64 3.79 4.88
N GLY A 29 -12.00 3.06 5.94
CA GLY A 29 -13.35 2.55 6.14
C GLY A 29 -14.38 3.66 6.37
N SER A 30 -14.07 4.64 7.24
CA SER A 30 -15.02 5.70 7.61
C SER A 30 -15.25 6.74 6.52
N SER A 31 -14.34 6.87 5.53
CA SER A 31 -14.45 7.83 4.43
C SER A 31 -15.14 7.27 3.17
N GLY A 32 -15.72 6.07 3.24
CA GLY A 32 -16.39 5.43 2.11
C GLY A 32 -15.43 4.88 1.05
N ASN A 33 -14.16 4.72 1.39
CA ASN A 33 -13.19 4.02 0.57
C ASN A 33 -13.17 2.53 0.89
N ALA A 34 -12.57 1.73 0.01
CA ALA A 34 -12.34 0.31 0.21
C ALA A 34 -10.84 0.01 0.24
N LEU A 35 -10.45 -0.98 1.04
CA LEU A 35 -9.08 -1.47 1.11
C LEU A 35 -8.88 -2.63 0.12
N VAL A 36 -7.77 -2.57 -0.63
CA VAL A 36 -7.20 -3.71 -1.36
C VAL A 36 -5.84 -4.01 -0.73
N TYR A 37 -5.59 -5.26 -0.35
CA TYR A 37 -4.33 -5.63 0.31
C TYR A 37 -3.99 -7.11 0.11
N GLY A 38 -2.90 -7.58 0.73
CA GLY A 38 -2.37 -8.93 0.56
C GLY A 38 -3.15 -10.09 1.17
N GLY A 39 -4.24 -9.84 1.90
CA GLY A 39 -5.16 -10.88 2.37
C GLY A 39 -4.85 -11.50 3.73
N SER A 40 -3.63 -11.35 4.27
CA SER A 40 -3.22 -12.00 5.51
C SER A 40 -3.90 -11.42 6.76
N LYS A 41 -4.17 -12.30 7.74
CA LYS A 41 -4.66 -11.93 9.08
C LYS A 41 -3.54 -11.54 10.06
N SER A 42 -2.27 -11.67 9.68
CA SER A 42 -1.13 -11.55 10.59
C SER A 42 -0.64 -10.11 10.74
N GLY A 43 -0.27 -9.73 11.96
CA GLY A 43 0.44 -8.51 12.32
C GLY A 43 -0.20 -7.22 11.78
N LEU A 44 0.57 -6.36 11.14
CA LEU A 44 0.06 -5.08 10.60
C LEU A 44 -0.94 -5.29 9.44
N MET A 45 -0.83 -6.38 8.68
CA MET A 45 -1.80 -6.70 7.63
C MET A 45 -3.19 -7.00 8.22
N GLY A 46 -3.26 -7.82 9.28
CA GLY A 46 -4.51 -8.05 10.00
C GLY A 46 -5.05 -6.76 10.64
N ALA A 47 -4.18 -5.97 11.26
CA ALA A 47 -4.57 -4.73 11.92
C ALA A 47 -5.25 -3.71 10.99
N ILE A 48 -4.73 -3.52 9.77
CA ILE A 48 -5.37 -2.60 8.82
C ILE A 48 -6.72 -3.13 8.35
N ALA A 49 -6.81 -4.42 8.03
CA ALA A 49 -8.06 -5.05 7.60
C ALA A 49 -9.15 -4.96 8.67
N ASP A 50 -8.82 -5.32 9.91
CA ASP A 50 -9.72 -5.20 11.05
C ASP A 50 -10.22 -3.76 11.25
N SER A 51 -9.31 -2.78 11.17
CA SER A 51 -9.65 -1.37 11.36
C SER A 51 -10.60 -0.84 10.28
N VAL A 52 -10.41 -1.24 9.02
CA VAL A 52 -11.32 -0.88 7.92
C VAL A 52 -12.71 -1.50 8.15
N LEU A 53 -12.77 -2.80 8.48
CA LEU A 53 -14.03 -3.51 8.73
C LEU A 53 -14.78 -2.94 9.94
N GLN A 54 -14.09 -2.65 11.04
CA GLN A 54 -14.67 -2.02 12.23
C GLN A 54 -15.21 -0.62 11.95
N ALA A 55 -14.61 0.11 11.02
CA ALA A 55 -15.08 1.41 10.58
C ALA A 55 -16.22 1.33 9.52
N GLY A 56 -16.70 0.13 9.19
CA GLY A 56 -17.79 -0.10 8.24
C GLY A 56 -17.38 -0.08 6.77
N GLY A 57 -16.09 -0.14 6.47
CA GLY A 57 -15.56 -0.19 5.11
C GLY A 57 -15.48 -1.60 4.54
N GLU A 58 -15.19 -1.70 3.26
CA GLU A 58 -14.99 -2.96 2.53
C GLU A 58 -13.51 -3.31 2.41
N VAL A 59 -13.19 -4.60 2.50
CA VAL A 59 -11.82 -5.12 2.38
C VAL A 59 -11.77 -6.25 1.36
N THR A 60 -10.93 -6.08 0.33
CA THR A 60 -10.58 -7.13 -0.62
C THR A 60 -9.16 -7.62 -0.35
N GLY A 61 -9.02 -8.86 0.04
CA GLY A 61 -7.74 -9.55 0.17
C GLY A 61 -7.38 -10.28 -1.13
N ILE A 62 -6.10 -10.27 -1.50
CA ILE A 62 -5.59 -10.99 -2.67
C ILE A 62 -4.43 -11.88 -2.22
N GLU A 63 -4.65 -13.19 -2.23
CA GLU A 63 -3.67 -14.16 -1.76
C GLU A 63 -3.39 -15.26 -2.78
N PRO A 64 -2.11 -15.66 -2.94
CA PRO A 64 -1.78 -16.84 -3.73
C PRO A 64 -2.27 -18.11 -3.03
N GLN A 65 -2.62 -19.13 -3.81
CA GLN A 65 -3.12 -20.41 -3.34
C GLN A 65 -2.27 -21.04 -2.24
N PHE A 66 -0.93 -20.94 -2.35
CA PHE A 66 -0.04 -21.55 -1.37
C PHE A 66 -0.08 -20.89 0.03
N PHE A 67 -0.53 -19.63 0.16
CA PHE A 67 -0.78 -19.01 1.45
C PHE A 67 -2.11 -19.47 2.06
N ILE A 68 -3.11 -19.70 1.22
CA ILE A 68 -4.40 -20.28 1.66
C ILE A 68 -4.20 -21.66 2.26
N GLU A 69 -3.35 -22.49 1.65
CA GLU A 69 -2.99 -23.82 2.15
C GLU A 69 -2.32 -23.80 3.52
N ASN A 70 -1.71 -22.67 3.91
CA ASN A 70 -1.12 -22.43 5.22
C ASN A 70 -2.04 -21.67 6.20
N GLU A 71 -3.31 -21.48 5.84
CA GLU A 71 -4.32 -20.78 6.67
C GLU A 71 -3.90 -19.37 7.11
N LEU A 72 -3.22 -18.63 6.25
CA LEU A 72 -2.74 -17.27 6.54
C LEU A 72 -3.77 -16.19 6.20
N GLN A 73 -4.81 -16.55 5.45
CA GLN A 73 -5.86 -15.61 5.03
C GLN A 73 -6.67 -15.09 6.22
N HIS A 74 -7.20 -13.90 6.06
CA HIS A 74 -8.12 -13.29 6.99
C HIS A 74 -9.56 -13.77 6.73
N ASP A 75 -10.21 -14.34 7.75
CA ASP A 75 -11.52 -15.00 7.60
C ASP A 75 -12.72 -14.04 7.51
N GLY A 76 -12.52 -12.77 7.94
CA GLY A 76 -13.57 -11.73 8.00
C GLY A 76 -13.65 -10.79 6.80
N LEU A 77 -12.91 -11.04 5.71
CA LEU A 77 -12.86 -10.15 4.56
C LEU A 77 -14.20 -10.02 3.83
N THR A 78 -14.47 -8.84 3.28
CA THR A 78 -15.61 -8.64 2.38
C THR A 78 -15.46 -9.48 1.13
N LYS A 79 -14.22 -9.60 0.61
CA LYS A 79 -13.89 -10.41 -0.56
C LYS A 79 -12.47 -10.98 -0.45
N LEU A 80 -12.32 -12.26 -0.79
CA LEU A 80 -11.01 -12.89 -0.97
C LEU A 80 -10.86 -13.31 -2.44
N ILE A 81 -9.77 -12.90 -3.07
CA ILE A 81 -9.38 -13.31 -4.42
C ILE A 81 -8.17 -14.19 -4.31
N VAL A 82 -8.30 -15.44 -4.74
CA VAL A 82 -7.21 -16.40 -4.76
C VAL A 82 -6.52 -16.36 -6.12
N THR A 83 -5.20 -16.23 -6.12
CA THR A 83 -4.38 -16.20 -7.32
C THR A 83 -3.47 -17.44 -7.37
N LYS A 84 -2.98 -17.76 -8.56
CA LYS A 84 -2.11 -18.94 -8.74
C LYS A 84 -0.71 -18.72 -8.20
N ASP A 85 -0.19 -17.48 -8.29
CA ASP A 85 1.18 -17.12 -7.93
C ASP A 85 1.29 -15.64 -7.52
N MET A 86 2.50 -15.23 -7.09
CA MET A 86 2.79 -13.85 -6.67
C MET A 86 2.72 -12.84 -7.82
N SER A 87 3.00 -13.24 -9.05
CA SER A 87 2.89 -12.36 -10.22
C SER A 87 1.44 -11.95 -10.48
N GLU A 88 0.53 -12.94 -10.48
CA GLU A 88 -0.90 -12.69 -10.65
C GLU A 88 -1.46 -11.88 -9.48
N ARG A 89 -1.02 -12.15 -8.24
CA ARG A 89 -1.39 -11.38 -7.06
C ARG A 89 -1.05 -9.90 -7.23
N LYS A 90 0.20 -9.56 -7.55
CA LYS A 90 0.65 -8.17 -7.76
C LYS A 90 -0.13 -7.49 -8.89
N ALA A 91 -0.30 -8.18 -10.03
CA ALA A 91 -1.07 -7.66 -11.14
C ALA A 91 -2.51 -7.34 -10.74
N LYS A 92 -3.14 -8.22 -9.94
CA LYS A 92 -4.52 -8.04 -9.47
C LYS A 92 -4.66 -6.91 -8.46
N MET A 93 -3.68 -6.73 -7.57
CA MET A 93 -3.65 -5.61 -6.63
C MET A 93 -3.53 -4.26 -7.37
N ILE A 94 -2.77 -4.22 -8.45
CA ILE A 94 -2.63 -3.03 -9.30
C ILE A 94 -3.91 -2.78 -10.11
N GLU A 95 -4.50 -3.82 -10.69
CA GLU A 95 -5.74 -3.73 -11.49
C GLU A 95 -6.92 -3.14 -10.70
N LEU A 96 -7.02 -3.47 -9.41
CA LEU A 96 -8.14 -3.07 -8.56
C LEU A 96 -7.97 -1.71 -7.89
N GLY A 97 -6.73 -1.22 -7.77
CA GLY A 97 -6.42 0.01 -7.03
C GLY A 97 -6.62 1.28 -7.84
N ASP A 98 -7.28 2.26 -7.23
CA ASP A 98 -7.38 3.65 -7.73
C ASP A 98 -6.25 4.52 -7.17
N ALA A 99 -5.69 4.14 -6.02
CA ALA A 99 -4.56 4.78 -5.35
C ALA A 99 -3.71 3.72 -4.64
N PHE A 100 -2.42 3.99 -4.48
CA PHE A 100 -1.44 3.04 -3.95
C PHE A 100 -0.66 3.65 -2.79
N ILE A 101 -0.64 2.96 -1.65
CA ILE A 101 0.10 3.39 -0.46
C ILE A 101 1.06 2.29 -0.04
N ALA A 102 2.35 2.61 0.07
CA ALA A 102 3.33 1.76 0.76
C ALA A 102 3.44 2.22 2.22
N PHE A 103 2.97 1.40 3.14
CA PHE A 103 3.27 1.56 4.57
C PHE A 103 4.69 1.04 4.86
N PRO A 104 5.38 1.49 5.93
CA PRO A 104 6.67 0.92 6.32
C PRO A 104 6.64 -0.62 6.35
N GLY A 105 7.51 -1.26 5.57
CA GLY A 105 7.50 -2.72 5.40
C GLY A 105 8.85 -3.27 4.97
N GLY A 106 8.90 -4.53 4.61
CA GLY A 106 10.10 -5.22 4.16
C GLY A 106 10.32 -5.15 2.64
N THR A 107 11.15 -6.07 2.14
CA THR A 107 11.51 -6.16 0.72
C THR A 107 10.30 -6.46 -0.19
N GLY A 108 9.29 -7.19 0.30
CA GLY A 108 8.05 -7.43 -0.46
C GLY A 108 7.28 -6.14 -0.71
N THR A 109 7.11 -5.30 0.32
CA THR A 109 6.50 -3.97 0.18
C THR A 109 7.29 -3.07 -0.78
N LEU A 110 8.63 -3.12 -0.71
CA LEU A 110 9.49 -2.38 -1.63
C LEU A 110 9.33 -2.87 -3.07
N GLU A 111 9.29 -4.17 -3.31
CA GLU A 111 9.07 -4.76 -4.64
C GLU A 111 7.73 -4.30 -5.23
N GLU A 112 6.66 -4.40 -4.45
CA GLU A 112 5.31 -4.04 -4.88
C GLU A 112 5.20 -2.55 -5.23
N ILE A 113 5.68 -1.65 -4.39
CA ILE A 113 5.60 -0.21 -4.66
C ILE A 113 6.57 0.22 -5.78
N ALA A 114 7.71 -0.45 -5.94
CA ALA A 114 8.64 -0.18 -7.04
C ALA A 114 8.01 -0.49 -8.41
N GLU A 115 7.18 -1.52 -8.51
CA GLU A 115 6.42 -1.82 -9.72
C GLU A 115 5.40 -0.69 -10.02
N VAL A 116 4.69 -0.20 -9.01
CA VAL A 116 3.77 0.94 -9.16
C VAL A 116 4.52 2.20 -9.58
N MET A 117 5.62 2.55 -8.90
CA MET A 117 6.48 3.69 -9.29
C MET A 117 6.96 3.59 -10.74
N SER A 118 7.31 2.38 -11.19
CA SER A 118 7.72 2.16 -12.58
C SER A 118 6.59 2.43 -13.58
N LYS A 119 5.37 1.97 -13.29
CA LYS A 119 4.19 2.22 -14.14
C LYS A 119 3.82 3.71 -14.18
N VAL A 120 3.91 4.42 -13.06
CA VAL A 120 3.71 5.88 -12.98
C VAL A 120 4.77 6.59 -13.83
N SER A 121 6.05 6.24 -13.65
CA SER A 121 7.16 6.83 -14.41
C SER A 121 7.05 6.65 -15.93
N LEU A 122 6.46 5.54 -16.36
CA LEU A 122 6.22 5.24 -17.78
C LEU A 122 4.91 5.84 -18.31
N LYS A 123 4.15 6.54 -17.46
CA LYS A 123 2.80 7.06 -17.78
C LYS A 123 1.82 5.95 -18.21
N HIS A 124 2.06 4.70 -17.75
CA HIS A 124 1.15 3.58 -17.93
C HIS A 124 0.04 3.55 -16.84
N MET A 125 0.17 4.41 -15.85
CA MET A 125 -0.76 4.57 -14.75
C MET A 125 -0.83 6.06 -14.38
N ASN A 126 -2.04 6.56 -14.20
CA ASN A 126 -2.30 7.90 -13.68
C ASN A 126 -3.06 7.77 -12.36
N ALA A 127 -2.36 7.26 -11.34
CA ALA A 127 -2.88 7.06 -9.99
C ALA A 127 -1.82 7.48 -8.97
N PRO A 128 -2.19 8.08 -7.84
CA PRO A 128 -1.24 8.48 -6.82
C PRO A 128 -0.51 7.27 -6.23
N CYS A 129 0.82 7.36 -6.23
CA CYS A 129 1.73 6.40 -5.63
C CYS A 129 2.35 7.03 -4.38
N ILE A 130 1.89 6.66 -3.21
CA ILE A 130 2.21 7.31 -1.94
C ILE A 130 3.08 6.39 -1.08
N LEU A 131 4.26 6.88 -0.72
CA LEU A 131 5.09 6.26 0.30
C LEU A 131 4.77 6.93 1.64
N TYR A 132 4.16 6.18 2.57
CA TYR A 132 3.88 6.68 3.91
C TYR A 132 5.20 6.77 4.69
N ASN A 133 5.84 7.93 4.60
CA ASN A 133 7.16 8.20 5.14
C ASN A 133 7.13 8.45 6.65
N LEU A 134 6.46 7.58 7.38
CA LEU A 134 6.32 7.65 8.83
C LEU A 134 7.70 7.65 9.51
N ASN A 135 7.97 8.70 10.28
CA ASN A 135 9.26 8.89 10.97
C ASN A 135 10.50 8.82 10.06
N GLY A 136 10.37 9.22 8.78
CA GLY A 136 11.48 9.20 7.83
C GLY A 136 11.85 7.83 7.31
N TYR A 137 10.98 6.82 7.45
CA TYR A 137 11.28 5.45 7.05
C TYR A 137 11.73 5.32 5.58
N TYR A 138 11.19 6.14 4.70
CA TYR A 138 11.51 6.15 3.27
C TYR A 138 12.46 7.28 2.84
N ASP A 139 13.13 7.97 3.78
CA ASP A 139 14.03 9.10 3.45
C ASP A 139 15.16 8.69 2.50
N ASP A 140 15.77 7.52 2.70
CA ASP A 140 16.83 7.01 1.82
C ASP A 140 16.31 6.69 0.41
N LEU A 141 15.08 6.19 0.29
CA LEU A 141 14.44 5.96 -1.02
C LEU A 141 14.13 7.28 -1.71
N LYS A 142 13.63 8.27 -0.97
CA LYS A 142 13.40 9.64 -1.46
C LYS A 142 14.71 10.25 -1.97
N ALA A 143 15.80 10.09 -1.22
CA ALA A 143 17.13 10.55 -1.62
C ALA A 143 17.65 9.81 -2.87
N LEU A 144 17.40 8.50 -3.00
CA LEU A 144 17.75 7.73 -4.18
C LEU A 144 17.01 8.23 -5.43
N LEU A 145 15.70 8.49 -5.32
CA LEU A 145 14.90 9.02 -6.44
C LEU A 145 15.39 10.41 -6.88
N ALA A 146 15.73 11.27 -5.93
CA ALA A 146 16.35 12.58 -6.22
C ALA A 146 17.71 12.43 -6.93
N LYS A 147 18.53 11.47 -6.50
CA LYS A 147 19.82 11.16 -7.12
C LYS A 147 19.65 10.63 -8.56
N MET A 148 18.60 9.87 -8.85
CA MET A 148 18.30 9.44 -10.22
C MET A 148 18.07 10.64 -11.15
N ILE A 149 17.37 11.66 -10.67
CA ILE A 149 17.17 12.91 -11.44
C ILE A 149 18.50 13.64 -11.62
N ASP A 150 19.27 13.84 -10.54
CA ASP A 150 20.57 14.51 -10.57
C ASP A 150 21.55 13.85 -11.54
N LYS A 151 21.51 12.53 -11.67
CA LYS A 151 22.36 11.77 -12.60
C LYS A 151 21.78 11.63 -14.02
N GLY A 152 20.63 12.25 -14.31
CA GLY A 152 20.00 12.14 -15.64
C GLY A 152 19.41 10.77 -15.94
N LEU A 153 19.22 9.92 -14.94
CA LEU A 153 18.62 8.58 -15.07
C LEU A 153 17.10 8.59 -14.94
N SER A 154 16.53 9.71 -14.45
CA SER A 154 15.11 10.00 -14.37
C SER A 154 14.87 11.50 -14.57
N SER A 155 13.62 11.96 -14.47
CA SER A 155 13.28 13.37 -14.51
C SER A 155 12.14 13.68 -13.52
N LYS A 156 11.89 14.96 -13.25
CA LYS A 156 10.76 15.39 -12.39
C LYS A 156 9.43 14.92 -12.97
N GLU A 157 9.26 15.04 -14.28
CA GLU A 157 8.04 14.64 -15.00
C GLU A 157 7.80 13.12 -14.92
N ARG A 158 8.87 12.32 -14.88
CA ARG A 158 8.77 10.86 -14.70
C ARG A 158 8.41 10.46 -13.28
N GLN A 159 8.75 11.28 -12.30
CA GLN A 159 8.44 11.03 -10.89
C GLN A 159 7.18 11.75 -10.41
N GLU A 160 6.51 12.50 -11.28
CA GLU A 160 5.20 13.09 -11.01
C GLU A 160 4.17 11.99 -10.72
N GLY A 161 3.40 12.14 -9.64
CA GLY A 161 2.48 11.11 -9.14
C GLY A 161 3.11 10.19 -8.08
N ILE A 162 4.40 10.35 -7.76
CA ILE A 162 5.08 9.66 -6.64
C ILE A 162 5.22 10.64 -5.48
N TYR A 163 4.60 10.34 -4.35
CA TYR A 163 4.52 11.21 -3.18
C TYR A 163 5.15 10.56 -1.96
N PHE A 164 5.68 11.39 -1.05
CA PHE A 164 6.15 10.98 0.27
C PHE A 164 5.35 11.75 1.31
N ALA A 165 4.45 11.08 2.01
CA ALA A 165 3.59 11.66 3.03
C ALA A 165 4.09 11.29 4.42
N GLU A 166 4.31 12.27 5.28
CA GLU A 166 4.85 12.06 6.63
C GLU A 166 3.78 11.68 7.67
N ASN A 167 2.51 11.93 7.33
CA ASN A 167 1.37 11.68 8.20
C ASN A 167 0.09 11.42 7.39
N LEU A 168 -0.95 10.95 8.10
CA LEU A 168 -2.23 10.62 7.47
C LEU A 168 -2.92 11.83 6.83
N ASP A 169 -2.76 13.04 7.39
CA ASP A 169 -3.41 14.23 6.84
C ASP A 169 -2.78 14.66 5.49
N GLU A 170 -1.51 14.37 5.28
CA GLU A 170 -0.88 14.54 3.97
C GLU A 170 -1.39 13.53 2.95
N ILE A 171 -1.57 12.26 3.35
CA ILE A 171 -2.20 11.25 2.48
C ILE A 171 -3.59 11.69 2.05
N LYS A 172 -4.41 12.16 3.01
CA LYS A 172 -5.77 12.65 2.72
C LYS A 172 -5.76 13.83 1.74
N ARG A 173 -4.81 14.76 1.89
CA ARG A 173 -4.69 15.90 0.95
C ARG A 173 -4.34 15.43 -0.45
N ILE A 174 -3.35 14.57 -0.61
CA ILE A 174 -2.94 14.01 -1.90
C ILE A 174 -4.13 13.34 -2.60
N LEU A 175 -4.91 12.54 -1.87
CA LEU A 175 -6.03 11.79 -2.44
C LEU A 175 -7.29 12.65 -2.72
N ASN A 176 -7.42 13.83 -2.13
CA ASN A 176 -8.55 14.74 -2.34
C ASN A 176 -8.26 15.82 -3.40
N GLU A 177 -7.00 16.04 -3.75
CA GLU A 177 -6.57 17.03 -4.75
C GLU A 177 -6.50 16.44 -6.18
N GLU A 178 -6.66 15.14 -6.35
CA GLU A 178 -6.75 14.40 -7.60
C GLU A 178 -8.21 13.92 -7.86
#